data_cd14e723900b7f53c6cd1bd517678548
#
_entry.id   cd14e723900b7f53c6cd1bd517678548
#
_cell.length_a   1.000
_cell.length_b   1.000
_cell.length_c   1.000
_cell.angle_alpha   90.00
_cell.angle_beta   90.00
_cell.angle_gamma   90.00
#
_symmetry.space_group_name_H-M   'P 1'
#
loop_
_entity.id
_entity.type
_entity.pdbx_description
1 polymer ?
#
loop_
_entity_poly.entity_id
_entity_poly.type
_entity_poly.pdbx_seq_one_letter_code
_entity_poly.pdbx_strand_id
1 'polypeptide(L)'
;LDGSLKEVTEAIHGLYSNPIKDYIFPAISALSSAALGAWAAFYAVNTQERNRIHIQNVDSINDATLKASEARNILMAIKSNYHNELSSSPYQRLMTIPRIPIDEPAINFKISTLVFLAPTDVGDIYSKWQRIEHLDILFKNYNQALFIWKKRNESFEEMIPQLRQLHAKKISDEHLLELFGQSKICEVSDLTEKAIMLTDELLVELSCFIIGFPEIAKNSIPTKIRKKTRKIIIVRLPTEESAVDLLSISPMLDYDMTAALHACSVQEIKNLYRSIYF
;
A
#
# COMPACT_ATOMS: atom_id res chain seq x y z
N LEU A 1 -76.02 -64.39 2.14
CA LEU A 1 -76.25 -62.97 2.46
C LEU A 1 -75.19 -62.44 3.48
N ASP A 2 -74.61 -63.27 4.34
CA ASP A 2 -73.67 -62.86 5.35
C ASP A 2 -72.23 -62.63 4.80
N GLY A 3 -71.83 -63.28 3.70
CA GLY A 3 -70.50 -63.09 3.08
C GLY A 3 -70.37 -61.74 2.35
N SER A 4 -71.44 -61.29 1.68
CA SER A 4 -71.37 -60.05 0.94
C SER A 4 -71.41 -58.78 1.81
N LEU A 5 -72.06 -58.88 2.99
CA LEU A 5 -71.99 -57.79 3.99
C LEU A 5 -70.62 -57.60 4.63
N LYS A 6 -69.91 -58.70 4.82
CA LYS A 6 -68.58 -58.65 5.39
C LYS A 6 -67.56 -58.04 4.40
N GLU A 7 -67.63 -58.41 3.11
CA GLU A 7 -66.79 -57.85 2.07
C GLU A 7 -67.07 -56.34 1.85
N VAL A 8 -68.35 -55.94 1.94
CA VAL A 8 -68.67 -54.51 1.88
C VAL A 8 -68.20 -53.74 3.10
N THR A 9 -68.23 -54.34 4.28
CA THR A 9 -67.69 -53.72 5.52
C THR A 9 -66.21 -53.61 5.51
N GLU A 10 -65.49 -54.62 4.97
CA GLU A 10 -64.04 -54.55 4.78
C GLU A 10 -63.64 -53.55 3.70
N ALA A 11 -64.38 -53.45 2.61
CA ALA A 11 -64.16 -52.44 1.60
C ALA A 11 -64.43 -51.00 2.11
N ILE A 12 -65.51 -50.83 2.96
CA ILE A 12 -65.76 -49.55 3.61
C ILE A 12 -64.67 -49.23 4.66
N HIS A 13 -64.14 -50.20 5.41
CA HIS A 13 -63.04 -49.97 6.32
C HIS A 13 -61.71 -49.66 5.57
N GLY A 14 -61.55 -50.23 4.38
CA GLY A 14 -60.42 -49.88 3.49
C GLY A 14 -60.52 -48.48 2.90
N LEU A 15 -61.76 -47.96 2.82
CA LEU A 15 -62.03 -46.56 2.37
C LEU A 15 -61.92 -45.51 3.50
N TYR A 16 -61.82 -45.96 4.77
CA TYR A 16 -61.54 -45.00 5.83
C TYR A 16 -60.10 -44.50 5.69
N SER A 17 -59.97 -43.37 5.02
CA SER A 17 -58.72 -42.64 4.95
C SER A 17 -58.22 -42.39 6.38
N ASN A 18 -57.01 -42.79 6.67
CA ASN A 18 -56.41 -42.51 7.95
C ASN A 18 -55.91 -41.02 7.88
N PRO A 19 -56.67 -40.07 8.45
CA PRO A 19 -56.36 -38.63 8.26
C PRO A 19 -54.95 -38.27 8.70
N ILE A 20 -54.37 -39.05 9.58
CA ILE A 20 -53.00 -38.85 10.01
C ILE A 20 -52.02 -39.26 8.90
N LYS A 21 -52.24 -40.41 8.25
CA LYS A 21 -51.38 -40.91 7.18
C LYS A 21 -51.54 -40.15 5.86
N ASP A 22 -52.79 -39.81 5.53
CA ASP A 22 -53.14 -39.28 4.21
C ASP A 22 -53.00 -37.74 4.11
N TYR A 23 -53.12 -37.02 5.25
CA TYR A 23 -53.07 -35.55 5.24
C TYR A 23 -51.95 -34.98 6.19
N ILE A 24 -51.85 -35.49 7.41
CA ILE A 24 -50.91 -34.93 8.40
C ILE A 24 -49.47 -35.31 8.06
N PHE A 25 -49.21 -36.55 7.71
CA PHE A 25 -47.87 -37.02 7.40
C PHE A 25 -47.26 -36.36 6.13
N PRO A 26 -48.03 -36.27 5.00
CA PRO A 26 -47.59 -35.51 3.84
C PRO A 26 -47.39 -34.02 4.12
N ALA A 27 -48.25 -33.40 4.92
CA ALA A 27 -48.13 -31.96 5.28
C ALA A 27 -46.85 -31.72 6.14
N ILE A 28 -46.63 -32.55 7.16
CA ILE A 28 -45.41 -32.45 7.98
C ILE A 28 -44.16 -32.72 7.13
N SER A 29 -44.19 -33.71 6.25
CA SER A 29 -43.09 -34.04 5.36
C SER A 29 -42.75 -32.87 4.40
N ALA A 30 -43.79 -32.26 3.81
CA ALA A 30 -43.64 -31.12 2.94
C ALA A 30 -43.07 -29.89 3.69
N LEU A 31 -43.57 -29.58 4.90
CA LEU A 31 -43.04 -28.51 5.74
C LEU A 31 -41.63 -28.74 6.18
N SER A 32 -41.29 -30.00 6.59
CA SER A 32 -39.95 -30.36 6.99
C SER A 32 -38.96 -30.25 5.81
N SER A 33 -39.35 -30.71 4.64
CA SER A 33 -38.54 -30.61 3.41
C SER A 33 -38.34 -29.13 3.00
N ALA A 34 -39.38 -28.30 3.10
CA ALA A 34 -39.28 -26.87 2.82
C ALA A 34 -38.36 -26.16 3.83
N ALA A 35 -38.47 -26.49 5.12
CA ALA A 35 -37.58 -25.92 6.17
C ALA A 35 -36.12 -26.33 5.98
N LEU A 36 -35.84 -27.61 5.68
CA LEU A 36 -34.50 -28.08 5.38
C LEU A 36 -33.93 -27.44 4.11
N GLY A 37 -34.72 -27.30 3.08
CA GLY A 37 -34.35 -26.61 1.83
C GLY A 37 -33.97 -25.14 2.09
N ALA A 38 -34.83 -24.42 2.82
CA ALA A 38 -34.58 -23.03 3.20
C ALA A 38 -33.30 -22.88 4.07
N TRP A 39 -33.11 -23.76 5.04
CA TRP A 39 -31.90 -23.77 5.88
C TRP A 39 -30.65 -24.07 5.07
N ALA A 40 -30.68 -25.07 4.18
CA ALA A 40 -29.55 -25.40 3.32
C ALA A 40 -29.19 -24.24 2.37
N ALA A 41 -30.21 -23.58 1.78
CA ALA A 41 -30.04 -22.42 0.93
C ALA A 41 -29.42 -21.23 1.72
N PHE A 42 -29.92 -20.94 2.90
CA PHE A 42 -29.39 -19.90 3.78
C PHE A 42 -27.92 -20.19 4.16
N TYR A 43 -27.61 -21.43 4.54
CA TYR A 43 -26.22 -21.81 4.87
C TYR A 43 -25.28 -21.69 3.64
N ALA A 44 -25.74 -22.11 2.46
CA ALA A 44 -24.96 -22.00 1.24
C ALA A 44 -24.67 -20.52 0.87
N VAL A 45 -25.72 -19.66 0.90
CA VAL A 45 -25.57 -18.22 0.61
C VAL A 45 -24.63 -17.54 1.62
N ASN A 46 -24.79 -17.81 2.91
CA ASN A 46 -23.94 -17.23 3.94
C ASN A 46 -22.47 -17.68 3.79
N THR A 47 -22.25 -18.95 3.45
CA THR A 47 -20.92 -19.48 3.20
C THR A 47 -20.31 -18.85 1.93
N GLN A 48 -21.07 -18.68 0.88
CA GLN A 48 -20.64 -18.05 -0.36
C GLN A 48 -20.27 -16.58 -0.10
N GLU A 49 -21.07 -15.84 0.64
CA GLU A 49 -20.81 -14.44 0.96
C GLU A 49 -19.54 -14.26 1.81
N ARG A 50 -19.35 -15.11 2.85
CA ARG A 50 -18.10 -15.11 3.62
C ARG A 50 -16.88 -15.39 2.75
N ASN A 51 -16.98 -16.37 1.84
CA ASN A 51 -15.88 -16.67 0.92
C ASN A 51 -15.59 -15.47 -0.01
N ARG A 52 -16.63 -14.78 -0.50
CA ARG A 52 -16.49 -13.58 -1.33
C ARG A 52 -15.76 -12.47 -0.61
N ILE A 53 -16.11 -12.19 0.65
CA ILE A 53 -15.42 -11.19 1.48
C ILE A 53 -13.93 -11.56 1.63
N HIS A 54 -13.61 -12.82 1.93
CA HIS A 54 -12.22 -13.23 2.06
C HIS A 54 -11.43 -13.11 0.76
N ILE A 55 -12.05 -13.37 -0.40
CA ILE A 55 -11.43 -13.19 -1.71
C ILE A 55 -11.15 -11.70 -1.94
N GLN A 56 -12.09 -10.81 -1.66
CA GLN A 56 -11.92 -9.38 -1.76
C GLN A 56 -10.78 -8.87 -0.84
N ASN A 57 -10.68 -9.41 0.37
CA ASN A 57 -9.58 -9.10 1.28
C ASN A 57 -8.22 -9.51 0.70
N VAL A 58 -8.12 -10.69 0.08
CA VAL A 58 -6.89 -11.11 -0.61
C VAL A 58 -6.56 -10.18 -1.78
N ASP A 59 -7.56 -9.79 -2.57
CA ASP A 59 -7.37 -8.87 -3.68
C ASP A 59 -6.88 -7.50 -3.18
N SER A 60 -7.39 -7.02 -2.04
CA SER A 60 -6.92 -5.77 -1.40
C SER A 60 -5.47 -5.86 -0.88
N ILE A 61 -5.09 -7.00 -0.30
CA ILE A 61 -3.69 -7.26 0.11
C ILE A 61 -2.77 -7.21 -1.11
N ASN A 62 -3.17 -7.90 -2.18
CA ASN A 62 -2.37 -7.97 -3.40
C ASN A 62 -2.26 -6.59 -4.08
N ASP A 63 -3.34 -5.81 -4.15
CA ASP A 63 -3.33 -4.45 -4.71
C ASP A 63 -2.38 -3.54 -3.93
N ALA A 64 -2.44 -3.56 -2.60
CA ALA A 64 -1.52 -2.79 -1.75
C ALA A 64 -0.05 -3.19 -1.99
N THR A 65 0.22 -4.50 -2.06
CA THR A 65 1.57 -5.03 -2.27
C THR A 65 2.13 -4.63 -3.64
N LEU A 66 1.31 -4.73 -4.70
CA LEU A 66 1.72 -4.37 -6.06
C LEU A 66 1.95 -2.86 -6.20
N LYS A 67 1.07 -2.04 -5.63
CA LYS A 67 1.24 -0.56 -5.62
C LYS A 67 2.48 -0.13 -4.86
N ALA A 68 2.78 -0.78 -3.74
CA ALA A 68 4.02 -0.51 -3.02
C ALA A 68 5.26 -0.93 -3.83
N SER A 69 5.18 -2.05 -4.56
CA SER A 69 6.26 -2.49 -5.45
C SER A 69 6.46 -1.53 -6.62
N GLU A 70 5.38 -1.02 -7.21
CA GLU A 70 5.41 0.02 -8.24
C GLU A 70 6.05 1.31 -7.71
N ALA A 71 5.58 1.81 -6.55
CA ALA A 71 6.13 2.99 -5.89
C ALA A 71 7.64 2.85 -5.65
N ARG A 72 8.07 1.69 -5.12
CA ARG A 72 9.48 1.40 -4.90
C ARG A 72 10.29 1.45 -6.20
N ASN A 73 9.80 0.82 -7.25
CA ASN A 73 10.51 0.79 -8.54
C ASN A 73 10.66 2.19 -9.14
N ILE A 74 9.65 3.04 -9.02
CA ILE A 74 9.71 4.44 -9.45
C ILE A 74 10.78 5.22 -8.65
N LEU A 75 10.79 5.08 -7.33
CA LEU A 75 11.81 5.73 -6.49
C LEU A 75 13.22 5.20 -6.77
N MET A 76 13.38 3.91 -7.08
CA MET A 76 14.65 3.33 -7.54
C MET A 76 15.12 3.98 -8.85
N ALA A 77 14.20 4.15 -9.82
CA ALA A 77 14.50 4.82 -11.08
C ALA A 77 14.87 6.30 -10.87
N ILE A 78 14.20 7.00 -9.96
CA ILE A 78 14.56 8.38 -9.58
C ILE A 78 15.97 8.40 -8.98
N LYS A 79 16.23 7.55 -7.99
CA LYS A 79 17.51 7.53 -7.26
C LYS A 79 18.68 7.14 -8.16
N SER A 80 18.49 6.27 -9.13
CA SER A 80 19.53 5.86 -10.08
C SER A 80 20.12 7.03 -10.89
N ASN A 81 19.42 8.18 -10.97
CA ASN A 81 19.92 9.36 -11.67
C ASN A 81 20.98 10.15 -10.90
N TYR A 82 21.12 9.92 -9.59
CA TYR A 82 22.07 10.68 -8.75
C TYR A 82 22.82 9.83 -7.74
N HIS A 83 22.49 8.54 -7.66
CA HIS A 83 23.18 7.64 -6.75
C HIS A 83 24.69 7.63 -7.04
N ASN A 84 25.53 7.62 -6.01
CA ASN A 84 26.99 7.71 -6.08
C ASN A 84 27.58 9.05 -6.60
N GLU A 85 26.76 10.02 -7.00
CA GLU A 85 27.22 11.32 -7.47
C GLU A 85 27.19 12.40 -6.37
N LEU A 86 26.57 12.11 -5.23
CA LEU A 86 26.34 13.08 -4.16
C LEU A 86 27.51 13.20 -3.20
N SER A 87 27.84 14.44 -2.83
CA SER A 87 28.72 14.76 -1.68
C SER A 87 27.88 15.24 -0.49
N SER A 88 28.54 15.76 0.55
CA SER A 88 27.88 16.42 1.69
C SER A 88 27.47 17.87 1.41
N SER A 89 28.02 18.52 0.38
CA SER A 89 27.77 19.93 0.07
C SER A 89 26.37 20.17 -0.51
N PRO A 90 25.55 21.07 0.06
CA PRO A 90 24.24 21.42 -0.49
C PRO A 90 24.31 22.01 -1.91
N TYR A 91 25.34 22.77 -2.22
CA TYR A 91 25.56 23.34 -3.54
C TYR A 91 25.88 22.26 -4.59
N GLN A 92 26.75 21.31 -4.25
CA GLN A 92 27.10 20.20 -5.13
C GLN A 92 25.86 19.34 -5.42
N ARG A 93 25.08 18.99 -4.40
CA ARG A 93 23.85 18.20 -4.56
C ARG A 93 22.83 18.88 -5.48
N LEU A 94 22.59 20.17 -5.27
CA LEU A 94 21.71 20.96 -6.09
C LEU A 94 22.14 20.92 -7.56
N MET A 95 23.44 21.00 -7.85
CA MET A 95 23.99 21.07 -9.21
C MET A 95 24.16 19.72 -9.88
N THR A 96 24.47 18.68 -9.12
CA THR A 96 24.75 17.33 -9.65
C THR A 96 23.49 16.60 -10.07
N ILE A 97 22.38 16.79 -9.34
CA ILE A 97 21.14 16.10 -9.67
C ILE A 97 20.51 16.73 -10.91
N PRO A 98 20.41 15.99 -12.03
CA PRO A 98 19.79 16.50 -13.24
C PRO A 98 18.27 16.70 -13.05
N ARG A 99 17.63 17.30 -14.05
CA ARG A 99 16.17 17.24 -14.14
C ARG A 99 15.74 15.79 -14.36
N ILE A 100 14.94 15.26 -13.45
CA ILE A 100 14.42 13.90 -13.51
C ILE A 100 12.97 13.96 -13.99
N PRO A 101 12.64 13.48 -15.21
CA PRO A 101 11.25 13.43 -15.67
C PRO A 101 10.41 12.54 -14.74
N ILE A 102 9.28 13.06 -14.29
CA ILE A 102 8.32 12.35 -13.41
C ILE A 102 6.94 12.51 -14.01
N ASP A 103 6.53 11.52 -14.79
CA ASP A 103 5.23 11.50 -15.45
C ASP A 103 4.23 10.55 -14.75
N GLU A 104 4.71 9.80 -13.76
CA GLU A 104 3.89 8.83 -13.04
C GLU A 104 2.78 9.53 -12.27
N PRO A 105 1.56 8.95 -12.33
CA PRO A 105 0.44 9.44 -11.54
C PRO A 105 0.64 9.14 -10.07
N ALA A 106 0.04 9.97 -9.22
CA ALA A 106 -0.04 9.68 -7.79
C ALA A 106 -0.75 8.35 -7.55
N ILE A 107 -0.24 7.55 -6.61
CA ILE A 107 -0.92 6.33 -6.19
C ILE A 107 -2.17 6.71 -5.39
N ASN A 108 -3.33 6.38 -5.94
CA ASN A 108 -4.59 6.48 -5.24
C ASN A 108 -4.96 5.10 -4.68
N PHE A 109 -4.65 4.89 -3.40
CA PHE A 109 -4.96 3.65 -2.70
C PHE A 109 -6.12 3.85 -1.72
N LYS A 110 -7.18 3.04 -1.88
CA LYS A 110 -8.34 3.10 -1.00
C LYS A 110 -8.07 2.35 0.30
N ILE A 111 -7.48 3.01 1.26
CA ILE A 111 -7.04 2.42 2.53
C ILE A 111 -8.17 1.70 3.30
N SER A 112 -9.43 2.13 3.13
CA SER A 112 -10.59 1.49 3.75
C SER A 112 -10.79 0.03 3.36
N THR A 113 -10.18 -0.43 2.26
CA THR A 113 -10.23 -1.85 1.86
C THR A 113 -9.36 -2.76 2.73
N LEU A 114 -8.49 -2.19 3.56
CA LEU A 114 -7.59 -2.90 4.49
C LEU A 114 -8.06 -2.86 5.95
N VAL A 115 -9.20 -2.24 6.27
CA VAL A 115 -9.70 -2.11 7.65
C VAL A 115 -9.86 -3.46 8.35
N PHE A 116 -10.08 -4.55 7.62
CA PHE A 116 -10.14 -5.91 8.18
C PHE A 116 -8.83 -6.39 8.83
N LEU A 117 -7.72 -5.70 8.61
CA LEU A 117 -6.42 -5.95 9.25
C LEU A 117 -6.28 -5.24 10.59
N ALA A 118 -7.12 -4.23 10.85
CA ALA A 118 -7.07 -3.48 12.09
C ALA A 118 -7.33 -4.43 13.28
N PRO A 119 -6.55 -4.29 14.35
CA PRO A 119 -6.73 -5.11 15.55
C PRO A 119 -8.09 -4.86 16.20
N THR A 120 -8.68 -5.90 16.76
CA THR A 120 -9.97 -5.82 17.49
C THR A 120 -9.81 -5.43 18.96
N ASP A 121 -8.64 -5.69 19.53
CA ASP A 121 -8.38 -5.47 20.95
C ASP A 121 -7.32 -4.39 21.21
N VAL A 122 -7.56 -3.52 22.19
CA VAL A 122 -6.75 -2.32 22.49
C VAL A 122 -5.45 -2.64 23.28
N GLY A 123 -5.11 -3.90 23.50
CA GLY A 123 -3.98 -4.31 24.32
C GLY A 123 -2.88 -5.09 23.63
N ASP A 124 -3.08 -5.49 22.38
CA ASP A 124 -2.14 -6.35 21.68
C ASP A 124 -0.93 -5.61 21.09
N ILE A 125 0.22 -6.29 21.04
CA ILE A 125 1.40 -5.80 20.32
C ILE A 125 1.16 -6.01 18.82
N TYR A 126 0.92 -4.92 18.10
CA TYR A 126 0.67 -4.97 16.67
C TYR A 126 1.92 -4.71 15.86
N SER A 127 1.98 -5.34 14.69
CA SER A 127 2.90 -4.90 13.66
C SER A 127 2.49 -3.54 13.13
N LYS A 128 3.46 -2.70 12.77
CA LYS A 128 3.18 -1.41 12.08
C LYS A 128 2.35 -1.59 10.82
N TRP A 129 2.41 -2.77 10.17
CA TRP A 129 1.64 -3.11 8.97
C TRP A 129 0.16 -3.42 9.21
N GLN A 130 -0.29 -3.46 10.46
CA GLN A 130 -1.70 -3.57 10.86
C GLN A 130 -2.30 -2.20 11.23
N ARG A 131 -1.48 -1.16 11.32
CA ARG A 131 -1.93 0.20 11.59
C ARG A 131 -2.36 0.86 10.29
N ILE A 132 -3.65 1.07 10.15
CA ILE A 132 -4.24 1.64 8.93
C ILE A 132 -3.69 3.04 8.64
N GLU A 133 -3.47 3.84 9.69
CA GLU A 133 -2.89 5.18 9.58
C GLU A 133 -1.46 5.14 9.03
N HIS A 134 -0.66 4.16 9.45
CA HIS A 134 0.70 3.99 8.97
C HIS A 134 0.73 3.65 7.48
N LEU A 135 -0.18 2.78 7.03
CA LEU A 135 -0.31 2.41 5.62
C LEU A 135 -0.78 3.61 4.76
N ASP A 136 -1.71 4.41 5.27
CA ASP A 136 -2.18 5.63 4.61
C ASP A 136 -1.05 6.66 4.46
N ILE A 137 -0.29 6.87 5.54
CA ILE A 137 0.87 7.77 5.54
C ILE A 137 1.94 7.31 4.55
N LEU A 138 2.20 5.99 4.44
CA LEU A 138 3.20 5.45 3.51
C LEU A 138 2.93 5.86 2.06
N PHE A 139 1.69 5.66 1.58
CA PHE A 139 1.31 6.04 0.21
C PHE A 139 1.21 7.56 0.02
N LYS A 140 0.79 8.30 1.05
CA LYS A 140 0.78 9.77 1.02
C LYS A 140 2.19 10.35 0.93
N ASN A 141 3.13 9.80 1.70
CA ASN A 141 4.53 10.24 1.65
C ASN A 141 5.18 9.92 0.30
N TYR A 142 4.84 8.79 -0.34
CA TYR A 142 5.26 8.53 -1.70
C TYR A 142 4.74 9.60 -2.68
N ASN A 143 3.47 9.93 -2.63
CA ASN A 143 2.90 11.00 -3.46
C ASN A 143 3.55 12.36 -3.17
N GLN A 144 3.85 12.63 -1.90
CA GLN A 144 4.57 13.84 -1.48
C GLN A 144 6.00 13.88 -2.03
N ALA A 145 6.70 12.76 -2.05
CA ALA A 145 8.05 12.66 -2.65
C ALA A 145 8.01 13.02 -4.14
N LEU A 146 7.06 12.47 -4.90
CA LEU A 146 6.90 12.81 -6.32
C LEU A 146 6.56 14.29 -6.51
N PHE A 147 5.71 14.85 -5.66
CA PHE A 147 5.38 16.27 -5.70
C PHE A 147 6.61 17.15 -5.45
N ILE A 148 7.43 16.83 -4.44
CA ILE A 148 8.65 17.59 -4.13
C ILE A 148 9.66 17.48 -5.29
N TRP A 149 9.86 16.31 -5.87
CA TRP A 149 10.70 16.15 -7.06
C TRP A 149 10.22 17.00 -8.24
N LYS A 150 8.90 17.04 -8.51
CA LYS A 150 8.33 17.91 -9.55
C LYS A 150 8.60 19.38 -9.25
N LYS A 151 8.37 19.81 -8.02
CA LYS A 151 8.65 21.20 -7.59
C LYS A 151 10.13 21.56 -7.69
N ARG A 152 11.01 20.64 -7.27
CA ARG A 152 12.46 20.81 -7.43
C ARG A 152 12.84 20.97 -8.90
N ASN A 153 12.29 20.17 -9.78
CA ASN A 153 12.56 20.26 -11.21
C ASN A 153 12.07 21.59 -11.79
N GLU A 154 10.85 22.02 -11.45
CA GLU A 154 10.30 23.32 -11.89
C GLU A 154 11.21 24.48 -11.45
N SER A 155 11.59 24.49 -10.18
CA SER A 155 12.45 25.54 -9.63
C SER A 155 13.88 25.52 -10.20
N PHE A 156 14.43 24.34 -10.48
CA PHE A 156 15.74 24.16 -11.11
C PHE A 156 15.73 24.56 -12.61
N GLU A 157 14.63 24.31 -13.33
CA GLU A 157 14.49 24.69 -14.74
C GLU A 157 14.63 26.21 -14.96
N GLU A 158 14.22 27.01 -14.01
CA GLU A 158 14.38 28.48 -14.06
C GLU A 158 15.87 28.90 -14.04
N MET A 159 16.74 28.04 -13.48
CA MET A 159 18.19 28.30 -13.41
C MET A 159 18.93 27.87 -14.68
N ILE A 160 18.41 26.89 -15.44
CA ILE A 160 19.09 26.26 -16.59
C ILE A 160 19.54 27.26 -17.66
N PRO A 161 18.75 28.29 -18.08
CA PRO A 161 19.17 29.23 -19.11
C PRO A 161 20.46 29.96 -18.75
N GLN A 162 20.60 30.40 -17.48
CA GLN A 162 21.79 31.09 -16.99
C GLN A 162 22.97 30.16 -16.81
N LEU A 163 22.72 28.93 -16.29
CA LEU A 163 23.77 27.89 -16.16
C LEU A 163 24.39 27.52 -17.52
N ARG A 164 23.57 27.43 -18.58
CA ARG A 164 24.06 27.16 -19.94
C ARG A 164 24.98 28.24 -20.49
N GLN A 165 24.82 29.50 -20.07
CA GLN A 165 25.68 30.60 -20.49
C GLN A 165 27.08 30.53 -19.88
N LEU A 166 27.26 29.79 -18.79
CA LEU A 166 28.54 29.68 -18.09
C LEU A 166 29.55 28.75 -18.76
N HIS A 167 29.22 28.12 -19.90
CA HIS A 167 30.11 27.34 -20.75
C HIS A 167 31.10 26.44 -20.00
N ALA A 168 30.60 25.43 -19.29
CA ALA A 168 31.40 24.35 -18.64
C ALA A 168 32.55 24.81 -17.71
N LYS A 169 32.55 26.03 -17.20
CA LYS A 169 33.48 26.48 -16.16
C LYS A 169 33.08 25.86 -14.83
N LYS A 170 34.07 25.47 -14.01
CA LYS A 170 33.81 25.16 -12.61
C LYS A 170 33.15 26.37 -11.96
N ILE A 171 31.95 26.22 -11.49
CA ILE A 171 31.19 27.27 -10.82
C ILE A 171 31.50 27.14 -9.32
N SER A 172 31.97 28.24 -8.70
CA SER A 172 32.12 28.28 -7.24
C SER A 172 30.79 28.56 -6.56
N ASP A 173 30.69 28.22 -5.28
CA ASP A 173 29.48 28.43 -4.48
C ASP A 173 29.13 29.93 -4.40
N GLU A 174 30.12 30.82 -4.29
CA GLU A 174 29.98 32.27 -4.30
C GLU A 174 29.37 32.75 -5.63
N HIS A 175 29.86 32.20 -6.74
CA HIS A 175 29.36 32.58 -8.07
C HIS A 175 27.92 32.12 -8.30
N LEU A 176 27.51 30.97 -7.73
CA LEU A 176 26.11 30.53 -7.73
C LEU A 176 25.22 31.51 -6.94
N LEU A 177 25.69 31.96 -5.78
CA LEU A 177 24.97 32.94 -4.96
C LEU A 177 24.85 34.30 -5.64
N GLU A 178 25.91 34.77 -6.31
CA GLU A 178 25.89 36.00 -7.10
C GLU A 178 24.87 35.92 -8.27
N LEU A 179 24.85 34.79 -8.96
CA LEU A 179 24.05 34.60 -10.18
C LEU A 179 22.53 34.45 -9.88
N PHE A 180 22.18 33.68 -8.86
CA PHE A 180 20.78 33.31 -8.59
C PHE A 180 20.21 33.96 -7.33
N GLY A 181 21.05 34.50 -6.49
CA GLY A 181 20.69 35.02 -5.16
C GLY A 181 20.47 33.91 -4.14
N GLN A 182 20.70 34.25 -2.88
CA GLN A 182 20.59 33.31 -1.75
C GLN A 182 19.19 32.66 -1.67
N SER A 183 18.12 33.42 -1.86
CA SER A 183 16.75 32.91 -1.76
C SER A 183 16.46 31.78 -2.73
N LYS A 184 16.90 31.90 -4.00
CA LYS A 184 16.71 30.86 -5.02
C LYS A 184 17.53 29.60 -4.73
N ILE A 185 18.79 29.78 -4.33
CA ILE A 185 19.65 28.68 -3.97
C ILE A 185 19.09 27.93 -2.74
N CYS A 186 18.62 28.66 -1.71
CA CYS A 186 17.96 28.03 -0.55
C CYS A 186 16.72 27.25 -0.94
N GLU A 187 15.86 27.81 -1.79
CA GLU A 187 14.64 27.12 -2.25
C GLU A 187 14.96 25.79 -2.94
N VAL A 188 15.85 25.83 -3.94
CA VAL A 188 16.17 24.62 -4.72
C VAL A 188 16.95 23.61 -3.87
N SER A 189 17.84 24.09 -2.98
CA SER A 189 18.55 23.23 -2.03
C SER A 189 17.58 22.53 -1.08
N ASP A 190 16.65 23.26 -0.47
CA ASP A 190 15.64 22.71 0.44
C ASP A 190 14.76 21.65 -0.24
N LEU A 191 14.29 21.93 -1.45
CA LEU A 191 13.52 20.96 -2.24
C LEU A 191 14.36 19.73 -2.60
N THR A 192 15.64 19.93 -2.91
CA THR A 192 16.56 18.84 -3.24
C THR A 192 16.78 17.93 -2.05
N GLU A 193 17.12 18.48 -0.87
CA GLU A 193 17.38 17.69 0.33
C GLU A 193 16.13 16.94 0.82
N LYS A 194 14.97 17.58 0.81
CA LYS A 194 13.69 16.93 1.15
C LYS A 194 13.35 15.80 0.17
N ALA A 195 13.64 15.98 -1.12
CA ALA A 195 13.40 14.96 -2.13
C ALA A 195 14.32 13.75 -1.93
N ILE A 196 15.62 13.97 -1.67
CA ILE A 196 16.59 12.91 -1.39
C ILE A 196 16.17 12.15 -0.13
N MET A 197 15.94 12.86 0.98
CA MET A 197 15.58 12.28 2.27
C MET A 197 14.34 11.39 2.15
N LEU A 198 13.26 11.92 1.57
CA LEU A 198 12.02 11.14 1.38
C LEU A 198 12.23 9.94 0.46
N THR A 199 13.04 10.06 -0.59
CA THR A 199 13.35 8.94 -1.48
C THR A 199 14.07 7.83 -0.73
N ASP A 200 15.10 8.16 0.05
CA ASP A 200 15.89 7.19 0.81
C ASP A 200 15.03 6.46 1.86
N GLU A 201 14.29 7.21 2.66
CA GLU A 201 13.43 6.65 3.70
C GLU A 201 12.31 5.78 3.12
N LEU A 202 11.65 6.24 2.06
CA LEU A 202 10.58 5.49 1.42
C LEU A 202 11.07 4.22 0.73
N LEU A 203 12.26 4.22 0.13
CA LEU A 203 12.83 3.01 -0.45
C LEU A 203 13.02 1.91 0.59
N VAL A 204 13.52 2.26 1.78
CA VAL A 204 13.65 1.33 2.90
C VAL A 204 12.27 0.88 3.39
N GLU A 205 11.38 1.83 3.65
CA GLU A 205 10.06 1.54 4.24
C GLU A 205 9.17 0.72 3.30
N LEU A 206 9.13 1.05 2.00
CA LEU A 206 8.42 0.28 0.98
C LEU A 206 9.01 -1.12 0.82
N SER A 207 10.33 -1.27 0.87
CA SER A 207 10.99 -2.58 0.81
C SER A 207 10.59 -3.45 2.00
N CYS A 208 10.57 -2.89 3.20
CA CYS A 208 10.09 -3.57 4.42
C CYS A 208 8.60 -3.91 4.33
N PHE A 209 7.79 -3.01 3.77
CA PHE A 209 6.36 -3.26 3.56
C PHE A 209 6.11 -4.42 2.60
N ILE A 210 6.73 -4.43 1.44
CA ILE A 210 6.54 -5.44 0.41
C ILE A 210 6.86 -6.85 0.92
N ILE A 211 7.85 -6.98 1.83
CA ILE A 211 8.22 -8.26 2.45
C ILE A 211 7.31 -8.57 3.63
N GLY A 212 7.12 -7.63 4.54
CA GLY A 212 6.50 -7.88 5.85
C GLY A 212 4.98 -7.87 5.82
N PHE A 213 4.37 -6.99 5.03
CA PHE A 213 2.92 -6.82 5.00
C PHE A 213 2.16 -8.08 4.55
N PRO A 214 2.50 -8.75 3.42
CA PRO A 214 1.81 -9.97 3.01
C PRO A 214 1.92 -11.09 4.02
N GLU A 215 3.06 -11.20 4.72
CA GLU A 215 3.29 -12.22 5.74
C GLU A 215 2.39 -12.04 6.97
N ILE A 216 2.13 -10.80 7.35
CA ILE A 216 1.22 -10.47 8.45
C ILE A 216 -0.23 -10.58 8.01
N ALA A 217 -0.58 -9.99 6.87
CA ALA A 217 -1.93 -9.95 6.35
C ALA A 217 -2.51 -11.35 6.06
N LYS A 218 -1.65 -12.32 5.69
CA LYS A 218 -2.10 -13.70 5.46
C LYS A 218 -2.75 -14.33 6.67
N ASN A 219 -2.43 -13.90 7.89
CA ASN A 219 -2.99 -14.47 9.12
C ASN A 219 -4.48 -14.10 9.29
N SER A 220 -4.93 -13.01 8.68
CA SER A 220 -6.33 -12.58 8.65
C SER A 220 -7.17 -13.32 7.61
N ILE A 221 -6.56 -14.20 6.80
CA ILE A 221 -7.25 -14.93 5.72
C ILE A 221 -7.28 -16.43 6.03
N PRO A 222 -8.47 -17.08 6.02
CA PRO A 222 -8.58 -18.54 6.25
C PRO A 222 -7.71 -19.35 5.29
N THR A 223 -7.04 -20.36 5.81
CA THR A 223 -6.12 -21.22 5.04
C THR A 223 -6.78 -21.89 3.83
N LYS A 224 -8.09 -22.23 3.96
CA LYS A 224 -8.87 -22.83 2.87
C LYS A 224 -8.96 -21.88 1.66
N ILE A 225 -9.18 -20.58 1.89
CA ILE A 225 -9.26 -19.55 0.84
C ILE A 225 -7.90 -19.40 0.17
N ARG A 226 -6.82 -19.21 0.95
CA ARG A 226 -5.45 -19.02 0.45
C ARG A 226 -4.97 -20.20 -0.42
N LYS A 227 -5.32 -21.43 -0.06
CA LYS A 227 -4.87 -22.64 -0.78
C LYS A 227 -5.69 -22.97 -2.02
N LYS A 228 -7.00 -22.69 -2.00
CA LYS A 228 -7.92 -23.20 -3.04
C LYS A 228 -8.43 -22.11 -4.00
N THR A 229 -8.52 -20.86 -3.57
CA THR A 229 -9.28 -19.84 -4.33
C THR A 229 -8.42 -18.68 -4.81
N ARG A 230 -7.63 -18.07 -3.92
CA ARG A 230 -6.81 -16.89 -4.24
C ARG A 230 -5.47 -16.97 -3.48
N LYS A 231 -4.38 -16.69 -4.18
CA LYS A 231 -3.03 -16.63 -3.58
C LYS A 231 -2.71 -15.20 -3.20
N ILE A 232 -2.04 -15.03 -2.06
CA ILE A 232 -1.38 -13.78 -1.70
C ILE A 232 -0.07 -13.71 -2.48
N ILE A 233 0.19 -12.59 -3.13
CA ILE A 233 1.40 -12.34 -3.90
C ILE A 233 2.56 -12.14 -2.91
N ILE A 234 3.65 -12.85 -3.15
CA ILE A 234 4.91 -12.65 -2.44
C ILE A 234 5.89 -12.07 -3.45
N VAL A 235 6.29 -10.83 -3.22
CA VAL A 235 7.31 -10.16 -4.03
C VAL A 235 8.68 -10.50 -3.45
N ARG A 236 9.61 -10.86 -4.33
CA ARG A 236 11.02 -11.01 -3.97
C ARG A 236 11.75 -9.75 -4.40
N LEU A 237 12.48 -9.15 -3.49
CA LEU A 237 13.33 -8.03 -3.83
C LEU A 237 14.56 -8.53 -4.62
N PRO A 238 15.04 -7.74 -5.57
CA PRO A 238 16.31 -8.01 -6.25
C PRO A 238 17.45 -8.17 -5.24
N THR A 239 18.34 -9.10 -5.50
CA THR A 239 19.52 -9.40 -4.68
C THR A 239 20.82 -9.01 -5.38
N GLU A 240 20.74 -8.48 -6.60
CA GLU A 240 21.87 -7.98 -7.35
C GLU A 240 22.50 -6.80 -6.60
N GLU A 241 23.83 -6.76 -6.57
CA GLU A 241 24.62 -5.77 -5.83
C GLU A 241 24.21 -4.33 -6.19
N SER A 242 24.01 -4.04 -7.48
CA SER A 242 23.59 -2.72 -7.94
C SER A 242 22.21 -2.30 -7.42
N ALA A 243 21.28 -3.24 -7.26
CA ALA A 243 19.96 -2.96 -6.73
C ALA A 243 19.96 -2.80 -5.20
N VAL A 244 20.85 -3.51 -4.52
CA VAL A 244 21.07 -3.37 -3.07
C VAL A 244 21.77 -2.05 -2.76
N ASP A 245 22.74 -1.66 -3.56
CA ASP A 245 23.48 -0.41 -3.42
C ASP A 245 22.54 0.81 -3.50
N LEU A 246 21.55 0.79 -4.39
CA LEU A 246 20.53 1.84 -4.46
C LEU A 246 19.68 1.98 -3.19
N LEU A 247 19.69 1.01 -2.28
CA LEU A 247 19.01 1.11 -0.98
C LEU A 247 19.89 1.80 0.08
N SER A 248 21.17 2.03 -0.20
CA SER A 248 22.04 2.76 0.72
C SER A 248 21.56 4.19 0.91
N ILE A 249 21.68 4.70 2.12
CA ILE A 249 21.31 6.08 2.45
C ILE A 249 22.33 7.01 1.77
N SER A 250 21.85 8.09 1.18
CA SER A 250 22.69 9.14 0.59
C SER A 250 23.65 9.73 1.62
N PRO A 251 24.84 10.22 1.22
CA PRO A 251 25.79 10.82 2.14
C PRO A 251 25.15 11.88 3.03
N MET A 252 25.61 11.97 4.28
CA MET A 252 25.08 12.97 5.22
C MET A 252 25.33 14.39 4.71
N LEU A 253 24.33 15.24 4.85
CA LEU A 253 24.41 16.66 4.52
C LEU A 253 25.38 17.38 5.46
N ASP A 254 26.15 18.31 4.93
CA ASP A 254 26.94 19.26 5.73
C ASP A 254 25.99 20.28 6.37
N TYR A 255 25.65 20.04 7.64
CA TYR A 255 24.71 20.89 8.36
C TYR A 255 25.27 22.31 8.64
N ASP A 256 26.59 22.47 8.79
CA ASP A 256 27.20 23.77 9.03
C ASP A 256 27.12 24.63 7.78
N MET A 257 27.50 24.07 6.61
CA MET A 257 27.38 24.76 5.32
C MET A 257 25.93 25.08 4.98
N THR A 258 25.01 24.15 5.26
CA THR A 258 23.57 24.34 5.01
C THR A 258 22.98 25.40 5.93
N ALA A 259 23.35 25.44 7.19
CA ALA A 259 22.95 26.46 8.14
C ALA A 259 23.42 27.85 7.72
N ALA A 260 24.68 27.95 7.25
CA ALA A 260 25.20 29.20 6.68
C ALA A 260 24.42 29.64 5.44
N LEU A 261 24.11 28.71 4.52
CA LEU A 261 23.30 28.99 3.33
C LEU A 261 21.90 29.53 3.70
N HIS A 262 21.23 28.89 4.68
CA HIS A 262 19.89 29.27 5.12
C HIS A 262 19.86 30.43 6.14
N ALA A 263 21.02 30.93 6.56
CA ALA A 263 21.15 31.96 7.60
C ALA A 263 20.40 31.59 8.90
N CYS A 264 20.52 30.33 9.33
CA CYS A 264 19.85 29.79 10.52
C CYS A 264 20.85 28.94 11.34
N SER A 265 20.41 28.41 12.48
CA SER A 265 21.25 27.56 13.31
C SER A 265 21.32 26.13 12.77
N VAL A 266 22.41 25.42 13.06
CA VAL A 266 22.57 23.99 12.74
C VAL A 266 21.46 23.13 13.36
N GLN A 267 20.97 23.54 14.54
CA GLN A 267 19.88 22.80 15.17
C GLN A 267 18.55 22.95 14.41
N GLU A 268 18.28 24.11 13.84
CA GLU A 268 17.12 24.32 12.96
C GLU A 268 17.21 23.46 11.71
N ILE A 269 18.38 23.38 11.07
CA ILE A 269 18.61 22.51 9.91
C ILE A 269 18.40 21.04 10.26
N LYS A 270 18.95 20.57 11.40
CA LYS A 270 18.72 19.18 11.86
C LYS A 270 17.25 18.89 12.13
N ASN A 271 16.49 19.87 12.61
CA ASN A 271 15.05 19.71 12.82
C ASN A 271 14.28 19.73 11.48
N LEU A 272 14.72 20.57 10.53
CA LEU A 272 14.10 20.69 9.20
C LEU A 272 14.21 19.39 8.39
N TYR A 273 15.35 18.71 8.48
CA TYR A 273 15.63 17.45 7.79
C TYR A 273 15.61 16.24 8.72
N ARG A 274 14.74 16.30 9.72
CA ARG A 274 14.52 15.16 10.62
C ARG A 274 13.79 14.03 9.88
N SER A 275 14.29 12.80 10.07
CA SER A 275 13.64 11.60 9.55
C SER A 275 12.17 11.49 9.97
N ILE A 276 11.34 10.99 9.06
CA ILE A 276 9.91 10.73 9.31
C ILE A 276 9.70 9.32 9.86
N TYR A 277 10.57 8.38 9.50
CA TYR A 277 10.40 6.95 9.84
C TYR A 277 11.41 6.42 10.86
N PHE A 278 12.52 7.15 11.11
CA PHE A 278 13.61 6.70 11.96
C PHE A 278 13.92 7.67 13.11
#